data_36b93d54da9c5f241c9445acb127003e
#
_entry.id   36b93d54da9c5f241c9445acb127003e
#
_cell.length_a   1.000
_cell.length_b   1.000
_cell.length_c   1.000
_cell.angle_alpha   90.00
_cell.angle_beta   90.00
_cell.angle_gamma   90.00
#
_symmetry.space_group_name_H-M   'P 1'
#
loop_
_entity.id
_entity.type
_entity.pdbx_description
1 polymer ?
#
loop_
_entity_poly.entity_id
_entity_poly.type
_entity_poly.pdbx_seq_one_letter_code
_entity_poly.pdbx_strand_id
1 'polypeptide(L)'
;MNTAQGKNFFQQTLNSNSKVTLEEAIFRSEVAFRPANLQQHKQFWEEEILKEHPQKTTLLSWIEGVKIEEFLNPFTDTVFQEIRLNSRYPHPQAFPNYVPPEFEKFMDETVQQWTDTGVLQDWEHIRLPHEPLVPTVVSPLGVEPSKPRALWDGRFVNEFCKDVPFSMDNVERVAEISWENAYFFKLDHKNGYQHVPLHRSSWKFFGVFWKGTYYVFTVLPFGWKSSPVVYHTLTEAVAMYLRSKGIPMVVWIDDMFGMTQLTFKKGTDEEQFQSSMRAMVVTTWVLFLAGYFLGIPKCLLIPEQIMTYLGIDCDSRN
;
A
#
# COMPACT_ATOMS: atom_id res chain seq x y z
N MET A 1 18.95 -15.55 16.54
CA MET A 1 19.42 -14.16 16.52
C MET A 1 20.00 -13.79 17.87
N ASN A 2 21.13 -13.08 17.85
CA ASN A 2 21.81 -12.71 19.09
C ASN A 2 21.00 -11.63 19.81
N THR A 3 20.49 -11.91 21.01
CA THR A 3 19.64 -11.02 21.82
C THR A 3 20.25 -9.63 22.08
N ALA A 4 21.59 -9.52 21.96
CA ALA A 4 22.31 -8.25 22.09
C ALA A 4 22.09 -7.28 20.91
N GLN A 5 21.94 -7.81 19.68
CA GLN A 5 21.71 -6.97 18.47
C GLN A 5 20.30 -6.37 18.46
N GLY A 6 19.27 -7.13 18.89
CA GLY A 6 17.91 -6.62 19.02
C GLY A 6 17.82 -5.49 20.06
N LYS A 7 18.44 -5.66 21.24
CA LYS A 7 18.48 -4.62 22.29
C LYS A 7 19.19 -3.35 21.84
N ASN A 8 20.29 -3.45 21.10
CA ASN A 8 21.02 -2.30 20.56
C ASN A 8 20.20 -1.53 19.51
N PHE A 9 19.49 -2.23 18.62
CA PHE A 9 18.62 -1.58 17.63
C PHE A 9 17.52 -0.75 18.31
N PHE A 10 16.80 -1.31 19.29
CA PHE A 10 15.76 -0.60 20.03
C PHE A 10 16.31 0.60 20.78
N GLN A 11 17.46 0.48 21.46
CA GLN A 11 18.11 1.60 22.12
C GLN A 11 18.58 2.67 21.15
N GLN A 12 19.12 2.30 19.99
CA GLN A 12 19.51 3.25 18.96
C GLN A 12 18.32 3.97 18.34
N THR A 13 17.21 3.27 18.10
CA THR A 13 15.98 3.88 17.55
C THR A 13 15.32 4.83 18.56
N LEU A 14 15.30 4.47 19.85
CA LEU A 14 14.77 5.33 20.91
C LEU A 14 15.71 6.51 21.25
N ASN A 15 17.02 6.35 21.05
CA ASN A 15 18.03 7.39 21.30
C ASN A 15 18.37 8.22 20.05
N SER A 16 17.83 7.88 18.88
CA SER A 16 18.01 8.73 17.71
C SER A 16 17.36 10.09 17.99
N ASN A 17 18.13 11.15 17.84
CA ASN A 17 17.72 12.56 18.00
C ASN A 17 16.68 13.00 16.94
N SER A 18 15.71 12.16 16.61
CA SER A 18 14.58 12.57 15.78
C SER A 18 13.70 13.50 16.61
N LYS A 19 13.71 14.78 16.29
CA LYS A 19 12.90 15.83 16.92
C LYS A 19 11.39 15.66 16.75
N VAL A 20 10.93 14.54 16.25
CA VAL A 20 9.52 14.26 15.96
C VAL A 20 9.02 13.23 16.97
N THR A 21 8.04 13.60 17.76
CA THR A 21 7.37 12.68 18.69
C THR A 21 6.44 11.73 17.94
N LEU A 22 6.07 10.61 18.55
CA LEU A 22 5.07 9.69 18.00
C LEU A 22 3.74 10.42 17.72
N GLU A 23 3.32 11.34 18.60
CA GLU A 23 2.12 12.15 18.43
C GLU A 23 2.19 13.07 17.22
N GLU A 24 3.33 13.71 16.98
CA GLU A 24 3.54 14.52 15.78
C GLU A 24 3.57 13.67 14.51
N ALA A 25 4.14 12.47 14.56
CA ALA A 25 4.14 11.53 13.46
C ALA A 25 2.72 11.05 13.14
N ILE A 26 1.92 10.74 14.16
CA ILE A 26 0.50 10.40 14.05
C ILE A 26 -0.28 11.57 13.45
N PHE A 27 -0.10 12.78 13.97
CA PHE A 27 -0.75 13.99 13.45
C PHE A 27 -0.42 14.23 11.97
N ARG A 28 0.84 14.10 11.59
CA ARG A 28 1.27 14.23 10.17
C ARG A 28 0.64 13.18 9.28
N SER A 29 0.48 11.96 9.79
CA SER A 29 -0.20 10.86 9.07
C SER A 29 -1.67 11.17 8.78
N GLU A 30 -2.39 11.86 9.68
CA GLU A 30 -3.79 12.20 9.47
C GLU A 30 -3.99 13.38 8.52
N VAL A 31 -3.14 14.41 8.63
CA VAL A 31 -3.34 15.71 7.97
C VAL A 31 -2.64 15.82 6.62
N ALA A 32 -1.57 15.07 6.39
CA ALA A 32 -0.63 15.31 5.29
C ALA A 32 -0.42 14.13 4.34
N PHE A 33 -1.45 13.30 4.10
CA PHE A 33 -1.30 12.19 3.14
C PHE A 33 -0.80 12.72 1.78
N ARG A 34 0.24 12.09 1.26
CA ARG A 34 0.84 12.37 -0.05
C ARG A 34 0.89 11.07 -0.86
N PRO A 35 0.33 11.05 -2.07
CA PRO A 35 0.47 9.89 -2.96
C PRO A 35 1.93 9.70 -3.37
N ALA A 36 2.28 8.48 -3.75
CA ALA A 36 3.63 8.08 -4.17
C ALA A 36 4.74 8.35 -3.11
N ASN A 37 4.37 8.40 -1.84
CA ASN A 37 5.28 8.86 -0.78
C ASN A 37 6.45 7.89 -0.52
N LEU A 38 6.33 6.59 -0.87
CA LEU A 38 7.45 5.65 -0.74
C LEU A 38 8.68 6.12 -1.55
N GLN A 39 8.45 6.75 -2.70
CA GLN A 39 9.51 7.26 -3.57
C GLN A 39 10.39 8.30 -2.85
N GLN A 40 9.79 9.15 -2.02
CA GLN A 40 10.51 10.18 -1.26
C GLN A 40 11.41 9.57 -0.17
N HIS A 41 11.16 8.34 0.21
CA HIS A 41 11.87 7.61 1.27
C HIS A 41 12.76 6.49 0.73
N LYS A 42 13.05 6.49 -0.58
CA LYS A 42 13.82 5.43 -1.26
C LYS A 42 15.14 5.11 -0.57
N GLN A 43 15.84 6.13 -0.05
CA GLN A 43 17.13 5.92 0.64
C GLN A 43 16.98 4.97 1.83
N PHE A 44 15.95 5.14 2.67
CA PHE A 44 15.69 4.24 3.80
C PHE A 44 15.37 2.81 3.35
N TRP A 45 14.63 2.67 2.25
CA TRP A 45 14.39 1.36 1.64
C TRP A 45 15.69 0.69 1.20
N GLU A 46 16.56 1.42 0.52
CA GLU A 46 17.79 0.89 -0.04
C GLU A 46 18.82 0.51 1.04
N GLU A 47 18.99 1.36 2.05
CA GLU A 47 20.04 1.23 3.06
C GLU A 47 19.62 0.34 4.24
N GLU A 48 18.32 0.24 4.54
CA GLU A 48 17.81 -0.48 5.70
C GLU A 48 16.90 -1.65 5.34
N ILE A 49 15.70 -1.38 4.80
CA ILE A 49 14.68 -2.44 4.59
C ILE A 49 15.16 -3.49 3.59
N LEU A 50 15.71 -3.05 2.47
CA LEU A 50 16.10 -3.91 1.35
C LEU A 50 17.60 -4.22 1.32
N LYS A 51 18.36 -3.85 2.35
CA LYS A 51 19.82 -4.01 2.36
C LYS A 51 20.28 -5.40 1.98
N GLU A 52 19.65 -6.42 2.54
CA GLU A 52 19.96 -7.85 2.32
C GLU A 52 18.77 -8.59 1.66
N HIS A 53 17.79 -7.86 1.11
CA HIS A 53 16.60 -8.45 0.54
C HIS A 53 16.91 -9.07 -0.84
N PRO A 54 16.47 -10.32 -1.11
CA PRO A 54 16.79 -11.02 -2.36
C PRO A 54 16.24 -10.33 -3.62
N GLN A 55 15.13 -9.60 -3.50
CA GLN A 55 14.49 -8.86 -4.58
C GLN A 55 14.77 -7.35 -4.53
N LYS A 56 15.86 -6.92 -3.90
CA LYS A 56 16.22 -5.50 -3.71
C LYS A 56 16.04 -4.66 -4.96
N THR A 57 16.61 -5.08 -6.08
CA THR A 57 16.59 -4.33 -7.34
C THR A 57 15.17 -4.13 -7.87
N THR A 58 14.35 -5.19 -7.85
CA THR A 58 12.96 -5.13 -8.30
C THR A 58 12.12 -4.20 -7.41
N LEU A 59 12.23 -4.36 -6.08
CA LEU A 59 11.44 -3.55 -5.15
C LEU A 59 11.85 -2.08 -5.18
N LEU A 60 13.13 -1.76 -5.33
CA LEU A 60 13.58 -0.39 -5.52
C LEU A 60 13.05 0.22 -6.83
N SER A 61 12.98 -0.56 -7.92
CA SER A 61 12.38 -0.07 -9.17
C SER A 61 10.89 0.21 -9.03
N TRP A 62 10.15 -0.56 -8.24
CA TRP A 62 8.73 -0.30 -7.94
C TRP A 62 8.52 0.94 -7.06
N ILE A 63 9.43 1.19 -6.13
CA ILE A 63 9.42 2.42 -5.30
C ILE A 63 9.68 3.66 -6.17
N GLU A 64 10.50 3.56 -7.20
CA GLU A 64 10.71 4.63 -8.18
C GLU A 64 9.54 4.83 -9.13
N GLY A 65 8.83 3.76 -9.45
CA GLY A 65 7.63 3.79 -10.30
C GLY A 65 7.40 2.46 -10.99
N VAL A 66 6.25 1.87 -10.71
CA VAL A 66 5.85 0.57 -11.26
C VAL A 66 5.55 0.70 -12.75
N LYS A 67 6.19 -0.13 -13.55
CA LYS A 67 5.96 -0.21 -15.00
C LYS A 67 4.96 -1.32 -15.31
N ILE A 68 3.86 -0.98 -15.97
CA ILE A 68 2.84 -1.97 -16.37
C ILE A 68 3.42 -3.06 -17.25
N GLU A 69 4.44 -2.74 -18.05
CA GLU A 69 5.10 -3.66 -18.97
C GLU A 69 5.67 -4.90 -18.27
N GLU A 70 6.06 -4.79 -16.99
CA GLU A 70 6.53 -5.91 -16.19
C GLU A 70 5.44 -6.96 -15.91
N PHE A 71 4.18 -6.53 -15.98
CA PHE A 71 2.99 -7.31 -15.66
C PHE A 71 2.18 -7.72 -16.88
N LEU A 72 2.53 -7.26 -18.09
CA LEU A 72 1.83 -7.62 -19.32
C LEU A 72 2.20 -9.03 -19.77
N ASN A 73 1.26 -9.69 -20.45
CA ASN A 73 1.52 -10.94 -21.14
C ASN A 73 2.51 -10.73 -22.27
N PRO A 74 3.37 -11.71 -22.61
CA PRO A 74 4.43 -11.55 -23.61
C PRO A 74 3.99 -11.08 -24.99
N PHE A 75 2.74 -11.34 -25.39
CA PHE A 75 2.18 -10.96 -26.70
C PHE A 75 1.38 -9.66 -26.68
N THR A 76 1.29 -8.99 -25.53
CA THR A 76 0.42 -7.83 -25.36
C THR A 76 0.89 -6.63 -26.17
N ASP A 77 2.19 -6.44 -26.35
CA ASP A 77 2.72 -5.34 -27.16
C ASP A 77 2.22 -5.36 -28.60
N THR A 78 2.13 -6.55 -29.21
CA THR A 78 1.57 -6.72 -30.55
C THR A 78 0.10 -6.36 -30.59
N VAL A 79 -0.68 -6.83 -29.60
CA VAL A 79 -2.11 -6.53 -29.48
C VAL A 79 -2.35 -5.04 -29.23
N PHE A 80 -1.60 -4.41 -28.33
CA PHE A 80 -1.72 -2.96 -28.11
C PHE A 80 -1.30 -2.14 -29.31
N GLN A 81 -0.30 -2.57 -30.09
CA GLN A 81 0.07 -1.93 -31.33
C GLN A 81 -1.02 -2.07 -32.39
N GLU A 82 -1.63 -3.24 -32.54
CA GLU A 82 -2.76 -3.46 -33.46
C GLU A 82 -3.99 -2.63 -33.06
N ILE A 83 -4.31 -2.58 -31.78
CA ILE A 83 -5.38 -1.76 -31.23
C ILE A 83 -5.12 -0.27 -31.52
N ARG A 84 -3.88 0.18 -31.31
CA ARG A 84 -3.43 1.57 -31.53
C ARG A 84 -3.47 1.96 -33.02
N LEU A 85 -3.09 1.04 -33.92
CA LEU A 85 -3.08 1.26 -35.36
C LEU A 85 -4.49 1.25 -35.97
N ASN A 86 -5.38 0.42 -35.45
CA ASN A 86 -6.72 0.23 -35.99
C ASN A 86 -7.78 1.21 -35.49
N SER A 87 -7.44 2.18 -34.65
CA SER A 87 -8.36 3.19 -34.07
C SER A 87 -9.59 2.61 -33.35
N ARG A 88 -9.59 1.28 -33.09
CA ARG A 88 -10.78 0.59 -32.58
C ARG A 88 -10.80 0.46 -31.08
N TYR A 89 -9.73 0.88 -30.37
CA TYR A 89 -9.64 0.57 -28.96
C TYR A 89 -8.74 1.49 -28.14
N PRO A 90 -9.09 1.72 -26.90
CA PRO A 90 -10.43 1.86 -26.36
C PRO A 90 -10.90 3.27 -26.57
N HIS A 91 -11.90 3.44 -27.38
CA HIS A 91 -12.57 4.72 -27.42
C HIS A 91 -13.28 4.91 -26.06
N PRO A 92 -13.17 6.06 -25.37
CA PRO A 92 -13.80 6.29 -24.08
C PRO A 92 -15.29 6.01 -24.06
N GLN A 93 -15.95 6.17 -25.18
CA GLN A 93 -17.38 5.89 -25.34
C GLN A 93 -17.73 4.38 -25.35
N ALA A 94 -16.75 3.49 -25.53
CA ALA A 94 -17.00 2.06 -25.51
C ALA A 94 -17.19 1.51 -24.07
N PHE A 95 -16.70 2.25 -23.08
CA PHE A 95 -16.76 1.89 -21.66
C PHE A 95 -17.28 3.06 -20.84
N PRO A 96 -18.63 3.30 -20.85
CA PRO A 96 -19.22 4.39 -20.07
C PRO A 96 -19.06 4.12 -18.57
N ASN A 97 -18.90 5.21 -17.82
CA ASN A 97 -18.96 5.16 -16.37
C ASN A 97 -20.32 4.62 -15.91
N TYR A 98 -20.33 3.89 -14.80
CA TYR A 98 -21.55 3.35 -14.18
C TYR A 98 -21.74 3.86 -12.75
N VAL A 99 -21.59 5.18 -12.58
CA VAL A 99 -21.86 5.88 -11.33
C VAL A 99 -23.36 6.17 -11.25
N PRO A 100 -24.09 5.60 -10.27
CA PRO A 100 -25.50 5.90 -10.09
C PRO A 100 -25.69 7.40 -9.77
N PRO A 101 -26.82 8.01 -10.20
CA PRO A 101 -27.06 9.44 -10.02
C PRO A 101 -26.93 9.93 -8.57
N GLU A 102 -27.35 9.10 -7.60
CA GLU A 102 -27.25 9.39 -6.18
C GLU A 102 -25.81 9.47 -5.66
N PHE A 103 -24.84 8.89 -6.38
CA PHE A 103 -23.41 8.92 -6.06
C PHE A 103 -22.60 9.89 -6.92
N GLU A 104 -23.25 10.66 -7.81
CA GLU A 104 -22.55 11.59 -8.69
C GLU A 104 -21.75 12.64 -7.90
N LYS A 105 -22.37 13.22 -6.86
CA LYS A 105 -21.69 14.17 -5.97
C LYS A 105 -20.50 13.54 -5.24
N PHE A 106 -20.64 12.33 -4.74
CA PHE A 106 -19.54 11.59 -4.13
C PHE A 106 -18.38 11.39 -5.11
N MET A 107 -18.68 11.05 -6.36
CA MET A 107 -17.65 10.87 -7.37
C MET A 107 -16.98 12.21 -7.75
N ASP A 108 -17.76 13.32 -7.85
CA ASP A 108 -17.21 14.66 -8.07
C ASP A 108 -16.19 15.03 -6.99
N GLU A 109 -16.58 14.87 -5.73
CA GLU A 109 -15.71 15.13 -4.57
C GLU A 109 -14.47 14.23 -4.57
N THR A 110 -14.63 12.96 -4.94
CA THR A 110 -13.52 12.00 -5.02
C THR A 110 -12.54 12.34 -6.13
N VAL A 111 -13.02 12.63 -7.34
CA VAL A 111 -12.16 13.02 -8.48
C VAL A 111 -11.45 14.33 -8.18
N GLN A 112 -12.14 15.29 -7.57
CA GLN A 112 -11.53 16.56 -7.15
C GLN A 112 -10.43 16.31 -6.12
N GLN A 113 -10.70 15.52 -5.07
CA GLN A 113 -9.70 15.17 -4.06
C GLN A 113 -8.50 14.45 -4.67
N TRP A 114 -8.71 13.50 -5.57
CA TRP A 114 -7.63 12.79 -6.24
C TRP A 114 -6.80 13.69 -7.15
N THR A 115 -7.44 14.69 -7.76
CA THR A 115 -6.73 15.68 -8.59
C THR A 115 -5.91 16.63 -7.70
N ASP A 116 -6.51 17.15 -6.63
CA ASP A 116 -5.85 18.08 -5.71
C ASP A 116 -4.64 17.43 -5.02
N THR A 117 -4.69 16.13 -4.74
CA THR A 117 -3.60 15.37 -4.12
C THR A 117 -2.58 14.85 -5.13
N GLY A 118 -2.91 14.84 -6.44
CA GLY A 118 -2.05 14.31 -7.49
C GLY A 118 -2.17 12.81 -7.73
N VAL A 119 -3.14 12.12 -7.11
CA VAL A 119 -3.50 10.72 -7.42
C VAL A 119 -3.95 10.59 -8.87
N LEU A 120 -4.78 11.56 -9.31
CA LEU A 120 -5.13 11.76 -10.71
C LEU A 120 -4.47 13.04 -11.24
N GLN A 121 -4.08 13.01 -12.50
CA GLN A 121 -3.64 14.20 -13.22
C GLN A 121 -4.38 14.33 -14.53
N ASP A 122 -4.70 15.58 -14.89
CA ASP A 122 -5.33 15.95 -16.16
C ASP A 122 -4.37 15.59 -17.31
N TRP A 123 -4.82 14.70 -18.19
CA TRP A 123 -4.01 14.18 -19.29
C TRP A 123 -3.61 15.27 -20.28
N GLU A 124 -4.48 16.21 -20.58
CA GLU A 124 -4.18 17.29 -21.52
C GLU A 124 -3.00 18.15 -21.05
N HIS A 125 -2.92 18.40 -19.75
CA HIS A 125 -1.87 19.22 -19.16
C HIS A 125 -0.51 18.50 -19.02
N ILE A 126 -0.53 17.17 -18.87
CA ILE A 126 0.71 16.42 -18.58
C ILE A 126 1.22 15.58 -19.74
N ARG A 127 0.40 15.35 -20.78
CA ARG A 127 0.84 14.59 -21.95
C ARG A 127 2.01 15.29 -22.66
N LEU A 128 2.93 14.49 -23.17
CA LEU A 128 4.00 14.99 -24.00
C LEU A 128 3.50 15.29 -25.43
N PRO A 129 4.15 16.19 -26.19
CA PRO A 129 3.69 16.58 -27.52
C PRO A 129 3.50 15.43 -28.51
N HIS A 130 4.25 14.34 -28.35
CA HIS A 130 4.18 13.14 -29.20
C HIS A 130 3.17 12.10 -28.69
N GLU A 131 2.61 12.29 -27.50
CA GLU A 131 1.58 11.40 -26.95
C GLU A 131 0.20 11.75 -27.51
N PRO A 132 -0.71 10.76 -27.63
CA PRO A 132 -2.04 11.00 -28.17
C PRO A 132 -2.86 11.96 -27.28
N LEU A 133 -3.88 12.61 -27.86
CA LEU A 133 -4.78 13.52 -27.15
C LEU A 133 -5.61 12.83 -26.04
N VAL A 134 -5.81 11.53 -26.20
CA VAL A 134 -6.56 10.68 -25.25
C VAL A 134 -5.61 9.62 -24.69
N PRO A 135 -5.68 9.28 -23.40
CA PRO A 135 -4.90 8.16 -22.85
C PRO A 135 -5.07 6.88 -23.67
N THR A 136 -4.05 6.05 -23.74
CA THR A 136 -4.09 4.80 -24.54
C THR A 136 -5.22 3.87 -24.09
N VAL A 137 -5.47 3.80 -22.78
CA VAL A 137 -6.61 3.08 -22.18
C VAL A 137 -7.37 4.03 -21.28
N VAL A 138 -8.69 4.04 -21.42
CA VAL A 138 -9.61 4.79 -20.55
C VAL A 138 -10.61 3.79 -20.00
N SER A 139 -10.55 3.51 -18.71
CA SER A 139 -11.42 2.55 -18.02
C SER A 139 -12.56 3.25 -17.29
N PRO A 140 -13.70 2.58 -17.10
CA PRO A 140 -14.85 3.19 -16.42
C PRO A 140 -14.58 3.47 -14.94
N LEU A 141 -15.23 4.51 -14.44
CA LEU A 141 -15.44 4.74 -13.02
C LEU A 141 -16.78 4.16 -12.58
N GLY A 142 -16.80 3.57 -11.40
CA GLY A 142 -17.99 3.05 -10.73
C GLY A 142 -17.96 3.36 -9.24
N VAL A 143 -19.04 2.99 -8.55
CA VAL A 143 -19.15 3.11 -7.09
C VAL A 143 -19.62 1.80 -6.49
N GLU A 144 -18.98 1.37 -5.39
CA GLU A 144 -19.52 0.32 -4.52
C GLU A 144 -20.57 0.96 -3.60
N PRO A 145 -21.87 0.63 -3.77
CA PRO A 145 -22.93 1.39 -3.08
C PRO A 145 -23.12 1.02 -1.62
N SER A 146 -22.80 -0.22 -1.22
CA SER A 146 -22.99 -0.69 0.17
C SER A 146 -22.08 0.04 1.17
N LYS A 147 -20.90 0.44 0.70
CA LYS A 147 -19.93 1.24 1.43
C LYS A 147 -19.29 2.17 0.41
N PRO A 148 -19.79 3.40 0.24
CA PRO A 148 -19.41 4.27 -0.87
C PRO A 148 -17.89 4.32 -1.06
N ARG A 149 -17.47 3.74 -2.18
CA ARG A 149 -16.07 3.66 -2.58
C ARG A 149 -15.98 3.80 -4.09
N ALA A 150 -15.17 4.72 -4.55
CA ALA A 150 -14.90 4.87 -5.97
C ALA A 150 -14.09 3.67 -6.49
N LEU A 151 -14.52 3.13 -7.61
CA LEU A 151 -13.91 1.99 -8.29
C LEU A 151 -13.40 2.42 -9.65
N TRP A 152 -12.17 2.03 -9.97
CA TRP A 152 -11.65 2.04 -11.32
C TRP A 152 -11.82 0.63 -11.90
N ASP A 153 -12.59 0.52 -12.97
CA ASP A 153 -12.85 -0.78 -13.61
C ASP A 153 -11.69 -1.21 -14.50
N GLY A 154 -10.72 -1.85 -13.92
CA GLY A 154 -9.53 -2.33 -14.60
C GLY A 154 -9.70 -3.62 -15.40
N ARG A 155 -10.92 -4.18 -15.56
CA ARG A 155 -11.14 -5.49 -16.21
C ARG A 155 -10.48 -5.57 -17.57
N PHE A 156 -10.59 -4.52 -18.38
CA PHE A 156 -9.95 -4.50 -19.70
C PHE A 156 -8.42 -4.62 -19.60
N VAL A 157 -7.76 -3.78 -18.83
CA VAL A 157 -6.31 -3.84 -18.64
C VAL A 157 -5.88 -5.18 -18.04
N ASN A 158 -6.69 -5.71 -17.12
CA ASN A 158 -6.42 -6.96 -16.43
C ASN A 158 -6.39 -8.18 -17.36
N GLU A 159 -7.13 -8.17 -18.47
CA GLU A 159 -7.09 -9.25 -19.48
C GLU A 159 -5.72 -9.38 -20.15
N PHE A 160 -4.97 -8.28 -20.26
CA PHE A 160 -3.64 -8.27 -20.84
C PHE A 160 -2.51 -8.47 -19.83
N CYS A 161 -2.83 -8.53 -18.55
CA CYS A 161 -1.85 -8.73 -17.50
C CYS A 161 -1.72 -10.21 -17.10
N LYS A 162 -0.50 -10.59 -16.75
CA LYS A 162 -0.18 -11.90 -16.18
C LYS A 162 -0.94 -12.14 -14.88
N ASP A 163 -1.27 -13.38 -14.62
CA ASP A 163 -1.62 -13.81 -13.27
C ASP A 163 -0.32 -14.06 -12.51
N VAL A 164 -0.01 -13.17 -11.58
CA VAL A 164 1.16 -13.30 -10.73
C VAL A 164 0.70 -13.95 -9.42
N PRO A 165 1.03 -15.23 -9.17
CA PRO A 165 0.68 -15.86 -7.92
C PRO A 165 1.44 -15.20 -6.77
N PHE A 166 0.73 -14.89 -5.70
CA PHE A 166 1.32 -14.45 -4.44
C PHE A 166 0.48 -15.02 -3.29
N SER A 167 1.12 -15.24 -2.16
CA SER A 167 0.43 -15.66 -0.94
C SER A 167 0.45 -14.51 0.05
N MET A 168 -0.65 -14.34 0.73
CA MET A 168 -0.76 -13.43 1.87
C MET A 168 -0.80 -14.27 3.15
N ASP A 169 -0.28 -13.70 4.23
CA ASP A 169 -0.50 -14.28 5.54
C ASP A 169 -2.01 -14.33 5.82
N ASN A 170 -2.48 -15.41 6.39
CA ASN A 170 -3.85 -15.53 6.86
C ASN A 170 -3.92 -15.37 8.40
N VAL A 171 -5.14 -15.35 8.94
CA VAL A 171 -5.31 -15.22 10.39
C VAL A 171 -4.77 -16.44 11.16
N GLU A 172 -4.69 -17.61 10.54
CA GLU A 172 -4.11 -18.82 11.12
C GLU A 172 -2.63 -18.60 11.45
N ARG A 173 -1.95 -17.76 10.68
CA ARG A 173 -0.57 -17.36 10.95
C ARG A 173 -0.41 -16.67 12.31
N VAL A 174 -1.44 -15.93 12.76
CA VAL A 174 -1.45 -15.33 14.10
C VAL A 174 -1.37 -16.43 15.16
N ALA A 175 -2.17 -17.49 15.03
CA ALA A 175 -2.13 -18.61 15.98
C ALA A 175 -0.78 -19.34 15.99
N GLU A 176 -0.10 -19.46 14.83
CA GLU A 176 1.22 -20.09 14.74
C GLU A 176 2.32 -19.29 15.45
N ILE A 177 2.26 -17.95 15.40
CA ILE A 177 3.32 -17.09 15.94
C ILE A 177 3.00 -16.55 17.33
N SER A 178 1.74 -16.61 17.79
CA SER A 178 1.32 -16.12 19.09
C SER A 178 1.62 -17.13 20.22
N TRP A 179 1.53 -16.67 21.45
CA TRP A 179 1.64 -17.49 22.66
C TRP A 179 0.76 -16.94 23.77
N GLU A 180 0.56 -17.72 24.80
CA GLU A 180 -0.26 -17.36 25.95
C GLU A 180 0.20 -16.04 26.58
N ASN A 181 -0.76 -15.16 26.83
CA ASN A 181 -0.60 -13.81 27.39
C ASN A 181 0.21 -12.81 26.52
N ALA A 182 0.44 -13.09 25.23
CA ALA A 182 1.03 -12.10 24.34
C ALA A 182 0.10 -10.88 24.16
N TYR A 183 0.67 -9.69 24.01
CA TYR A 183 -0.06 -8.47 23.69
C TYR A 183 0.03 -8.17 22.20
N PHE A 184 -1.07 -7.80 21.60
CA PHE A 184 -1.23 -7.54 20.16
C PHE A 184 -1.40 -6.05 19.88
N PHE A 185 -0.89 -5.59 18.74
CA PHE A 185 -1.18 -4.29 18.16
C PHE A 185 -1.49 -4.42 16.68
N LYS A 186 -2.22 -3.44 16.13
CA LYS A 186 -2.60 -3.41 14.73
C LYS A 186 -2.32 -2.04 14.12
N LEU A 187 -1.76 -2.04 12.93
CA LEU A 187 -1.55 -0.83 12.13
C LEU A 187 -2.22 -1.00 10.77
N ASP A 188 -2.96 0.02 10.35
CA ASP A 188 -3.67 0.12 9.07
C ASP A 188 -3.02 1.23 8.24
N HIS A 189 -2.73 0.98 6.98
CA HIS A 189 -2.15 2.00 6.10
C HIS A 189 -3.26 2.87 5.48
N LYS A 190 -3.16 4.18 5.63
CA LYS A 190 -4.10 5.12 5.03
C LYS A 190 -3.95 5.10 3.51
N ASN A 191 -5.04 4.83 2.78
CA ASN A 191 -5.06 4.81 1.31
C ASN A 191 -4.06 3.84 0.65
N GLY A 192 -3.69 2.77 1.30
CA GLY A 192 -2.82 1.68 0.88
C GLY A 192 -2.08 1.88 -0.45
N TYR A 193 -2.67 1.44 -1.55
CA TYR A 193 -2.05 1.43 -2.88
C TYR A 193 -1.53 2.79 -3.35
N GLN A 194 -2.13 3.89 -2.91
CA GLN A 194 -1.73 5.24 -3.32
C GLN A 194 -0.34 5.66 -2.82
N HIS A 195 0.30 4.87 -1.95
CA HIS A 195 1.69 5.09 -1.55
C HIS A 195 2.70 4.76 -2.64
N VAL A 196 2.33 3.90 -3.59
CA VAL A 196 3.23 3.37 -4.61
C VAL A 196 3.02 4.07 -5.94
N PRO A 197 4.05 4.71 -6.51
CA PRO A 197 3.93 5.40 -7.79
C PRO A 197 3.82 4.42 -8.97
N LEU A 198 3.07 4.80 -9.99
CA LEU A 198 3.21 4.27 -11.34
C LEU A 198 4.32 5.03 -12.08
N HIS A 199 5.13 4.32 -12.84
CA HIS A 199 6.09 4.96 -13.72
C HIS A 199 5.37 5.81 -14.78
N ARG A 200 5.92 6.97 -15.15
CA ARG A 200 5.30 7.91 -16.10
C ARG A 200 4.88 7.25 -17.42
N SER A 201 5.68 6.31 -17.93
CA SER A 201 5.36 5.58 -19.18
C SER A 201 4.08 4.76 -19.10
N SER A 202 3.68 4.37 -17.88
CA SER A 202 2.51 3.52 -17.65
C SER A 202 1.22 4.31 -17.46
N TRP A 203 1.26 5.60 -17.14
CA TRP A 203 0.08 6.41 -16.83
C TRP A 203 -0.99 6.36 -17.92
N LYS A 204 -0.58 6.40 -19.18
CA LYS A 204 -1.48 6.31 -20.35
C LYS A 204 -2.37 5.07 -20.40
N PHE A 205 -2.08 4.03 -19.62
CA PHE A 205 -2.87 2.79 -19.52
C PHE A 205 -3.88 2.81 -18.37
N PHE A 206 -3.82 3.81 -17.50
CA PHE A 206 -4.65 3.96 -16.32
C PHE A 206 -5.52 5.22 -16.40
N GLY A 207 -6.09 5.45 -17.59
CA GLY A 207 -6.95 6.59 -17.87
C GLY A 207 -8.36 6.40 -17.33
N VAL A 208 -8.99 7.53 -17.01
CA VAL A 208 -10.41 7.68 -16.70
C VAL A 208 -10.96 8.93 -17.41
N PHE A 209 -12.26 8.95 -17.62
CA PHE A 209 -12.95 10.12 -18.17
C PHE A 209 -14.04 10.54 -17.19
N TRP A 210 -14.01 11.82 -16.79
CA TRP A 210 -15.03 12.38 -15.91
C TRP A 210 -15.40 13.80 -16.33
N LYS A 211 -16.70 14.03 -16.57
CA LYS A 211 -17.27 15.35 -16.89
C LYS A 211 -16.46 16.15 -17.94
N GLY A 212 -16.14 15.51 -19.04
CA GLY A 212 -15.45 16.17 -20.17
C GLY A 212 -13.93 16.16 -20.12
N THR A 213 -13.31 15.68 -19.03
CA THR A 213 -11.86 15.68 -18.85
C THR A 213 -11.32 14.26 -18.75
N TYR A 214 -10.19 14.03 -19.42
CA TYR A 214 -9.40 12.79 -19.28
C TYR A 214 -8.35 12.96 -18.18
N TYR A 215 -8.35 12.02 -17.27
CA TYR A 215 -7.34 11.93 -16.20
C TYR A 215 -6.58 10.60 -16.30
N VAL A 216 -5.43 10.54 -15.67
CA VAL A 216 -4.66 9.31 -15.50
C VAL A 216 -4.25 9.14 -14.05
N PHE A 217 -4.24 7.89 -13.57
CA PHE A 217 -3.66 7.58 -12.27
C PHE A 217 -2.13 7.67 -12.33
N THR A 218 -1.56 8.24 -11.29
CA THR A 218 -0.12 8.37 -11.09
C THR A 218 0.44 7.36 -10.08
N VAL A 219 -0.48 6.68 -9.38
CA VAL A 219 -0.22 5.68 -8.34
C VAL A 219 -1.03 4.42 -8.61
N LEU A 220 -0.74 3.34 -7.90
CA LEU A 220 -1.47 2.08 -8.06
C LEU A 220 -2.97 2.28 -7.82
N PRO A 221 -3.84 2.01 -8.81
CA PRO A 221 -5.28 2.11 -8.63
C PRO A 221 -5.87 0.86 -7.99
N PHE A 222 -6.99 1.03 -7.27
CA PHE A 222 -7.88 -0.08 -6.97
C PHE A 222 -8.52 -0.58 -8.28
N GLY A 223 -8.51 -1.89 -8.50
CA GLY A 223 -9.06 -2.51 -9.70
C GLY A 223 -8.02 -3.07 -10.67
N TRP A 224 -6.76 -2.65 -10.59
CA TRP A 224 -5.68 -3.33 -11.30
C TRP A 224 -5.25 -4.58 -10.54
N LYS A 225 -5.31 -5.75 -11.20
CA LYS A 225 -5.05 -7.04 -10.54
C LYS A 225 -3.63 -7.20 -9.99
N SER A 226 -2.67 -6.41 -10.49
CA SER A 226 -1.29 -6.42 -9.99
C SER A 226 -1.04 -5.45 -8.83
N SER A 227 -1.96 -4.52 -8.53
CA SER A 227 -1.80 -3.62 -7.39
C SER A 227 -1.63 -4.36 -6.06
N PRO A 228 -2.45 -5.39 -5.73
CA PRO A 228 -2.26 -6.17 -4.51
C PRO A 228 -0.90 -6.85 -4.42
N VAL A 229 -0.43 -7.44 -5.53
CA VAL A 229 0.88 -8.13 -5.61
C VAL A 229 2.01 -7.18 -5.27
N VAL A 230 2.06 -6.03 -5.96
CA VAL A 230 3.11 -5.03 -5.77
C VAL A 230 3.10 -4.50 -4.35
N TYR A 231 1.92 -4.07 -3.89
CA TYR A 231 1.77 -3.45 -2.57
C TYR A 231 2.10 -4.42 -1.44
N HIS A 232 1.53 -5.62 -1.49
CA HIS A 232 1.79 -6.64 -0.48
C HIS A 232 3.26 -7.05 -0.43
N THR A 233 3.92 -7.21 -1.58
CA THR A 233 5.34 -7.57 -1.64
C THR A 233 6.22 -6.48 -0.98
N LEU A 234 5.90 -5.21 -1.20
CA LEU A 234 6.60 -4.11 -0.52
C LEU A 234 6.34 -4.12 1.00
N THR A 235 5.09 -4.29 1.41
CA THR A 235 4.74 -4.34 2.84
C THR A 235 5.34 -5.57 3.53
N GLU A 236 5.38 -6.71 2.84
CA GLU A 236 6.01 -7.92 3.33
C GLU A 236 7.54 -7.75 3.52
N ALA A 237 8.19 -6.98 2.65
CA ALA A 237 9.61 -6.64 2.84
C ALA A 237 9.84 -5.84 4.14
N VAL A 238 8.92 -4.92 4.47
CA VAL A 238 8.95 -4.22 5.77
C VAL A 238 8.73 -5.20 6.93
N ALA A 239 7.77 -6.11 6.80
CA ALA A 239 7.53 -7.14 7.82
C ALA A 239 8.72 -8.07 8.02
N MET A 240 9.38 -8.49 6.93
CA MET A 240 10.62 -9.28 7.01
C MET A 240 11.72 -8.53 7.76
N TYR A 241 11.88 -7.23 7.46
CA TYR A 241 12.82 -6.38 8.19
C TYR A 241 12.49 -6.31 9.69
N LEU A 242 11.22 -6.10 10.06
CA LEU A 242 10.78 -6.06 11.46
C LEU A 242 10.95 -7.42 12.16
N ARG A 243 10.60 -8.53 11.49
CA ARG A 243 10.85 -9.89 12.00
C ARG A 243 12.33 -10.14 12.25
N SER A 244 13.21 -9.63 11.39
CA SER A 244 14.66 -9.70 11.58
C SER A 244 15.14 -8.96 12.84
N LYS A 245 14.35 -8.00 13.33
CA LYS A 245 14.60 -7.27 14.59
C LYS A 245 13.91 -7.92 15.80
N GLY A 246 13.27 -9.07 15.61
CA GLY A 246 12.61 -9.82 16.68
C GLY A 246 11.17 -9.42 16.97
N ILE A 247 10.53 -8.64 16.10
CA ILE A 247 9.10 -8.27 16.19
C ILE A 247 8.32 -9.29 15.36
N PRO A 248 7.49 -10.15 15.97
CA PRO A 248 6.60 -11.03 15.22
C PRO A 248 5.54 -10.18 14.49
N MET A 249 5.31 -10.47 13.22
CA MET A 249 4.46 -9.67 12.36
C MET A 249 3.71 -10.55 11.37
N VAL A 250 2.42 -10.27 11.17
CA VAL A 250 1.56 -10.83 10.12
C VAL A 250 1.06 -9.66 9.26
N VAL A 251 1.01 -9.85 7.95
CA VAL A 251 0.63 -8.81 7.01
C VAL A 251 -0.45 -9.29 6.05
N TRP A 252 -1.50 -8.49 5.93
CA TRP A 252 -2.54 -8.66 4.92
C TRP A 252 -2.73 -7.33 4.17
N ILE A 253 -2.06 -7.20 3.04
CA ILE A 253 -2.05 -6.01 2.17
C ILE A 253 -1.65 -4.75 2.95
N ASP A 254 -2.61 -3.99 3.48
CA ASP A 254 -2.45 -2.75 4.23
C ASP A 254 -2.66 -2.90 5.75
N ASP A 255 -3.10 -4.08 6.19
CA ASP A 255 -3.24 -4.43 7.60
C ASP A 255 -1.98 -5.13 8.13
N MET A 256 -1.35 -4.57 9.15
CA MET A 256 -0.21 -5.16 9.84
C MET A 256 -0.58 -5.51 11.27
N PHE A 257 -0.39 -6.77 11.64
CA PHE A 257 -0.60 -7.31 12.97
C PHE A 257 0.75 -7.62 13.61
N GLY A 258 1.04 -7.00 14.73
CA GLY A 258 2.25 -7.25 15.50
C GLY A 258 1.96 -7.62 16.95
N MET A 259 2.99 -8.09 17.65
CA MET A 259 2.83 -8.52 19.03
C MET A 259 4.10 -8.37 19.87
N THR A 260 3.99 -8.75 21.14
CA THR A 260 5.12 -8.89 22.06
C THR A 260 6.32 -9.57 21.37
N GLN A 261 7.52 -9.05 21.61
CA GLN A 261 8.74 -9.62 21.04
C GLN A 261 9.05 -11.01 21.61
N LEU A 262 9.60 -11.87 20.75
CA LEU A 262 9.95 -13.25 21.11
C LEU A 262 10.81 -13.37 22.38
N THR A 263 11.70 -12.41 22.63
CA THR A 263 12.58 -12.38 23.80
C THR A 263 11.83 -12.26 25.13
N PHE A 264 10.59 -11.80 25.10
CA PHE A 264 9.72 -11.59 26.27
C PHE A 264 8.61 -12.65 26.42
N LYS A 265 8.65 -13.72 25.62
CA LYS A 265 7.64 -14.80 25.67
C LYS A 265 7.42 -15.40 27.07
N LYS A 266 8.47 -15.40 27.91
CA LYS A 266 8.41 -15.89 29.31
C LYS A 266 8.43 -14.75 30.34
N GLY A 267 8.22 -13.50 29.91
CA GLY A 267 8.16 -12.34 30.79
C GLY A 267 6.89 -12.30 31.60
N THR A 268 6.91 -11.47 32.63
CA THR A 268 5.69 -11.09 33.37
C THR A 268 4.71 -10.38 32.44
N ASP A 269 3.46 -10.27 32.87
CA ASP A 269 2.41 -9.58 32.10
C ASP A 269 2.82 -8.16 31.75
N GLU A 270 3.37 -7.40 32.70
CA GLU A 270 3.87 -6.04 32.47
C GLU A 270 5.05 -6.02 31.49
N GLU A 271 5.99 -6.96 31.57
CA GLU A 271 7.10 -7.04 30.63
C GLU A 271 6.63 -7.34 29.20
N GLN A 272 5.63 -8.19 29.05
CA GLN A 272 5.04 -8.50 27.75
C GLN A 272 4.29 -7.29 27.18
N PHE A 273 3.50 -6.58 27.99
CA PHE A 273 2.83 -5.36 27.59
C PHE A 273 3.83 -4.29 27.13
N GLN A 274 4.83 -3.98 27.96
CA GLN A 274 5.87 -3.00 27.64
C GLN A 274 6.69 -3.38 26.41
N SER A 275 6.92 -4.66 26.19
CA SER A 275 7.58 -5.16 24.99
C SER A 275 6.73 -4.93 23.75
N SER A 276 5.42 -5.18 23.83
CA SER A 276 4.50 -4.94 22.71
C SER A 276 4.37 -3.45 22.41
N MET A 277 4.30 -2.60 23.45
CA MET A 277 4.32 -1.14 23.26
C MET A 277 5.57 -0.68 22.51
N ARG A 278 6.76 -1.14 22.91
CA ARG A 278 8.00 -0.83 22.20
C ARG A 278 7.98 -1.34 20.76
N ALA A 279 7.50 -2.56 20.53
CA ALA A 279 7.38 -3.12 19.20
C ALA A 279 6.44 -2.30 18.30
N MET A 280 5.30 -1.86 18.84
CA MET A 280 4.35 -0.98 18.15
C MET A 280 5.00 0.36 17.77
N VAL A 281 5.68 1.02 18.72
CA VAL A 281 6.38 2.29 18.48
C VAL A 281 7.44 2.13 17.39
N VAL A 282 8.27 1.10 17.46
CA VAL A 282 9.32 0.84 16.47
C VAL A 282 8.72 0.55 15.10
N THR A 283 7.66 -0.25 15.02
CA THR A 283 6.96 -0.55 13.77
C THR A 283 6.41 0.74 13.15
N THR A 284 5.76 1.58 13.94
CA THR A 284 5.24 2.88 13.50
C THR A 284 6.35 3.77 12.95
N TRP A 285 7.48 3.89 13.63
CA TRP A 285 8.63 4.65 13.16
C TRP A 285 9.21 4.10 11.85
N VAL A 286 9.36 2.79 11.74
CA VAL A 286 9.85 2.15 10.50
C VAL A 286 8.90 2.45 9.34
N LEU A 287 7.58 2.38 9.56
CA LEU A 287 6.60 2.72 8.52
C LEU A 287 6.71 4.19 8.09
N PHE A 288 6.85 5.14 9.02
CA PHE A 288 7.03 6.55 8.65
C PHE A 288 8.34 6.80 7.91
N LEU A 289 9.44 6.18 8.35
CA LEU A 289 10.73 6.27 7.66
C LEU A 289 10.69 5.64 6.27
N ALA A 290 9.86 4.61 6.09
CA ALA A 290 9.60 3.99 4.80
C ALA A 290 8.62 4.79 3.91
N GLY A 291 7.95 5.82 4.47
CA GLY A 291 7.03 6.69 3.74
C GLY A 291 5.56 6.32 3.82
N TYR A 292 5.18 5.39 4.67
CA TYR A 292 3.76 5.05 4.88
C TYR A 292 3.05 6.07 5.77
N PHE A 293 1.78 6.30 5.49
CA PHE A 293 0.84 7.01 6.35
C PHE A 293 -0.13 6.01 6.98
N LEU A 294 -0.47 6.21 8.24
CA LEU A 294 -1.37 5.32 8.98
C LEU A 294 -2.81 5.84 8.98
N GLY A 295 -3.75 4.93 8.90
CA GLY A 295 -5.18 5.15 9.12
C GLY A 295 -5.51 5.05 10.60
N ILE A 296 -5.12 6.04 11.40
CA ILE A 296 -5.15 6.01 12.86
C ILE A 296 -6.47 5.48 13.46
N PRO A 297 -7.66 5.88 12.97
CA PRO A 297 -8.93 5.37 13.52
C PRO A 297 -9.12 3.85 13.42
N LYS A 298 -8.33 3.18 12.57
CA LYS A 298 -8.38 1.72 12.39
C LYS A 298 -7.19 1.00 13.04
N CYS A 299 -6.23 1.75 13.60
CA CYS A 299 -5.09 1.20 14.31
C CYS A 299 -5.44 0.86 15.74
N LEU A 300 -4.81 -0.18 16.30
CA LEU A 300 -4.77 -0.46 17.73
C LEU A 300 -3.37 -0.12 18.24
N LEU A 301 -3.22 1.09 18.79
CA LEU A 301 -1.92 1.64 19.22
C LEU A 301 -1.59 1.35 20.68
N ILE A 302 -2.59 0.98 21.49
CA ILE A 302 -2.38 0.46 22.83
C ILE A 302 -2.55 -1.05 22.75
N PRO A 303 -1.50 -1.84 22.97
CA PRO A 303 -1.58 -3.29 22.84
C PRO A 303 -2.59 -3.92 23.78
N GLU A 304 -3.33 -4.90 23.28
CA GLU A 304 -4.33 -5.68 24.00
C GLU A 304 -4.10 -7.18 23.79
N GLN A 305 -4.62 -7.99 24.73
CA GLN A 305 -4.56 -9.46 24.62
C GLN A 305 -5.71 -10.05 23.81
N ILE A 306 -6.73 -9.23 23.50
CA ILE A 306 -7.86 -9.58 22.63
C ILE A 306 -7.95 -8.54 21.54
N MET A 307 -8.01 -9.00 20.29
CA MET A 307 -8.15 -8.12 19.15
C MET A 307 -8.83 -8.81 17.98
N THR A 308 -9.73 -8.12 17.29
CA THR A 308 -10.30 -8.61 16.04
C THR A 308 -9.34 -8.32 14.87
N TYR A 309 -8.90 -9.36 14.17
CA TYR A 309 -8.07 -9.27 12.97
C TYR A 309 -8.72 -10.03 11.82
N LEU A 310 -8.89 -9.38 10.67
CA LEU A 310 -9.56 -9.94 9.48
C LEU A 310 -10.94 -10.57 9.80
N GLY A 311 -11.68 -9.98 10.76
CA GLY A 311 -13.01 -10.44 11.16
C GLY A 311 -13.02 -11.63 12.15
N ILE A 312 -11.86 -12.03 12.64
CA ILE A 312 -11.69 -13.12 13.63
C ILE A 312 -11.12 -12.55 14.92
N ASP A 313 -11.71 -12.95 16.04
CA ASP A 313 -11.22 -12.56 17.36
C ASP A 313 -10.01 -13.41 17.76
N CYS A 314 -8.90 -12.74 17.99
CA CYS A 314 -7.66 -13.33 18.50
C CYS A 314 -7.57 -13.05 20.00
N ASP A 315 -7.55 -14.08 20.84
CA ASP A 315 -7.43 -13.98 22.31
C ASP A 315 -6.22 -14.80 22.77
N SER A 316 -5.19 -14.14 23.26
CA SER A 316 -3.96 -14.79 23.74
C SER A 316 -4.06 -15.37 25.16
N ARG A 317 -5.17 -15.15 25.86
CA ARG A 317 -5.39 -15.64 27.24
C ARG A 317 -5.95 -17.06 27.28
N ASN A 318 -6.34 -17.62 26.11
CA ASN A 318 -6.95 -18.95 25.97
C ASN A 318 -6.17 -19.82 25.00
#